data_5f8d857b5af6b58f38959aeffff5dccc
#
_entry.id   5f8d857b5af6b58f38959aeffff5dccc
#
_cell.length_a   1.000
_cell.length_b   1.000
_cell.length_c   1.000
_cell.angle_alpha   90.00
_cell.angle_beta   90.00
_cell.angle_gamma   90.00
#
_symmetry.space_group_name_H-M   'P 1'
#
loop_
_entity.id
_entity.type
_entity.pdbx_description
1 polymer ?
#
loop_
_entity_poly.entity_id
_entity_poly.type
_entity_poly.pdbx_seq_one_letter_code
_entity_poly.pdbx_strand_id
1 'polypeptide(L)'
;MKTGEFAPKFTAIDRHSNSISLQDFNSQWLVLYFYPKDNTPGCTTQAIEFTDKLPQFQALNTQVVGISPDSIASHGKFIDKHNLEIILLSDPEHQIAEDYGVWQLKKFMGKEYMGIVRSTFLIDPTGKITQIWSNVRVKNHVDAVLDAVKQLTVDSELSY
;
A
#
# COMPACT_ATOMS: atom_id res chain seq x y z
N MET A 1 -14.17 -6.69 -1.06
CA MET A 1 -13.79 -5.25 -1.06
C MET A 1 -14.08 -4.69 -2.43
N LYS A 2 -14.80 -3.59 -2.50
CA LYS A 2 -15.26 -3.02 -3.76
C LYS A 2 -15.00 -1.52 -3.82
N THR A 3 -14.84 -1.00 -5.04
CA THR A 3 -14.79 0.44 -5.24
C THR A 3 -16.10 1.10 -4.82
N GLY A 4 -16.01 2.31 -4.29
CA GLY A 4 -17.16 3.04 -3.74
C GLY A 4 -17.42 2.78 -2.26
N GLU A 5 -16.88 1.71 -1.70
CA GLU A 5 -16.97 1.44 -0.26
C GLU A 5 -15.96 2.26 0.51
N PHE A 6 -16.29 2.60 1.76
CA PHE A 6 -15.29 3.17 2.66
C PHE A 6 -14.23 2.13 2.98
N ALA A 7 -12.96 2.57 2.95
CA ALA A 7 -11.86 1.70 3.33
C ALA A 7 -11.96 1.31 4.79
N PRO A 8 -11.68 0.04 5.15
CA PRO A 8 -11.64 -0.37 6.54
C PRO A 8 -10.65 0.47 7.35
N LYS A 9 -11.07 0.90 8.51
CA LYS A 9 -10.19 1.64 9.43
C LYS A 9 -9.07 0.74 9.91
N PHE A 10 -7.88 1.30 10.03
CA PHE A 10 -6.73 0.58 10.57
C PHE A 10 -5.90 1.48 11.47
N THR A 11 -5.14 0.86 12.35
CA THR A 11 -4.07 1.49 13.11
C THR A 11 -2.93 0.49 13.17
N ALA A 12 -1.74 0.92 12.80
CA ALA A 12 -0.55 0.08 12.80
C ALA A 12 0.68 0.91 13.17
N ILE A 13 1.81 0.25 13.34
CA ILE A 13 3.01 0.86 13.90
C ILE A 13 4.08 0.95 12.80
N ASP A 14 4.72 2.11 12.68
CA ASP A 14 5.84 2.33 11.76
C ASP A 14 7.18 1.95 12.39
N ARG A 15 8.28 2.15 11.65
CA ARG A 15 9.64 1.80 12.09
C ARG A 15 10.07 2.55 13.36
N HIS A 16 9.49 3.69 13.66
CA HIS A 16 9.81 4.52 14.82
C HIS A 16 8.86 4.28 15.98
N SER A 17 8.06 3.21 15.93
CA SER A 17 7.04 2.87 16.93
C SER A 17 5.92 3.91 17.02
N ASN A 18 5.74 4.71 15.99
CA ASN A 18 4.62 5.65 15.91
C ASN A 18 3.37 4.92 15.42
N SER A 19 2.23 5.25 16.04
CA SER A 19 0.93 4.73 15.63
C SER A 19 0.40 5.55 14.46
N ILE A 20 0.12 4.87 13.36
CA ILE A 20 -0.39 5.48 12.12
C ILE A 20 -1.77 4.88 11.84
N SER A 21 -2.74 5.73 11.61
CA SER A 21 -4.13 5.32 11.34
C SER A 21 -4.61 5.84 10.00
N LEU A 22 -5.62 5.18 9.43
CA LEU A 22 -6.22 5.63 8.17
C LEU A 22 -6.65 7.10 8.24
N GLN A 23 -7.21 7.53 9.35
CA GLN A 23 -7.69 8.92 9.52
C GLN A 23 -6.57 9.96 9.45
N ASP A 24 -5.30 9.56 9.67
CA ASP A 24 -4.16 10.47 9.54
C ASP A 24 -4.00 10.97 8.10
N PHE A 25 -4.62 10.30 7.14
CA PHE A 25 -4.56 10.65 5.72
C PHE A 25 -5.84 11.34 5.23
N ASN A 26 -6.73 11.74 6.11
CA ASN A 26 -7.92 12.50 5.74
C ASN A 26 -7.52 13.76 4.95
N SER A 27 -8.29 14.09 3.92
CA SER A 27 -8.04 15.20 3.01
C SER A 27 -6.86 14.99 2.04
N GLN A 28 -6.30 13.78 2.02
CA GLN A 28 -5.26 13.37 1.05
C GLN A 28 -5.71 12.10 0.34
N TRP A 29 -5.16 11.90 -0.86
CA TRP A 29 -5.24 10.60 -1.53
C TRP A 29 -4.25 9.66 -0.86
N LEU A 30 -4.61 8.38 -0.75
CA LEU A 30 -3.75 7.36 -0.16
C LEU A 30 -3.61 6.18 -1.11
N VAL A 31 -2.36 5.87 -1.45
CA VAL A 31 -2.02 4.59 -2.08
C VAL A 31 -1.62 3.65 -0.95
N LEU A 32 -2.47 2.65 -0.70
CA LEU A 32 -2.24 1.65 0.34
C LEU A 32 -1.97 0.32 -0.35
N TYR A 33 -0.75 -0.21 -0.21
CA TYR A 33 -0.42 -1.48 -0.84
C TYR A 33 0.00 -2.53 0.18
N PHE A 34 -0.38 -3.77 -0.11
CA PHE A 34 -0.06 -4.93 0.70
C PHE A 34 0.94 -5.80 -0.05
N TYR A 35 1.99 -6.23 0.66
CA TYR A 35 3.03 -7.06 0.08
C TYR A 35 3.43 -8.17 1.05
N PRO A 36 3.93 -9.33 0.55
CA PRO A 36 4.15 -10.51 1.40
C PRO A 36 5.30 -10.41 2.38
N LYS A 37 6.45 -9.86 1.97
CA LYS A 37 7.64 -9.95 2.81
C LYS A 37 8.75 -8.98 2.39
N ASP A 38 9.32 -8.30 3.39
CA ASP A 38 10.50 -7.43 3.20
C ASP A 38 11.67 -8.19 2.57
N ASN A 39 12.49 -7.47 1.81
CA ASN A 39 13.73 -7.98 1.21
C ASN A 39 13.58 -9.15 0.23
N THR A 40 12.36 -9.43 -0.25
CA THR A 40 12.16 -10.32 -1.40
C THR A 40 12.30 -9.50 -2.68
N PRO A 41 12.68 -10.13 -3.83
CA PRO A 41 12.96 -9.36 -5.06
C PRO A 41 11.80 -8.48 -5.52
N GLY A 42 10.60 -9.03 -5.63
CA GLY A 42 9.43 -8.26 -6.09
C GLY A 42 9.03 -7.16 -5.12
N CYS A 43 9.05 -7.43 -3.82
CA CYS A 43 8.71 -6.44 -2.80
C CYS A 43 9.74 -5.31 -2.73
N THR A 44 11.02 -5.64 -2.92
CA THR A 44 12.10 -4.66 -2.97
C THR A 44 11.94 -3.74 -4.17
N THR A 45 11.72 -4.31 -5.36
CA THR A 45 11.50 -3.53 -6.58
C THR A 45 10.30 -2.59 -6.41
N GLN A 46 9.19 -3.09 -5.90
CA GLN A 46 7.98 -2.29 -5.70
C GLN A 46 8.23 -1.11 -4.76
N ALA A 47 8.90 -1.36 -3.62
CA ALA A 47 9.19 -0.33 -2.63
C ALA A 47 10.13 0.76 -3.18
N ILE A 48 11.15 0.34 -3.94
CA ILE A 48 12.08 1.28 -4.57
C ILE A 48 11.36 2.13 -5.62
N GLU A 49 10.53 1.53 -6.45
CA GLU A 49 9.78 2.26 -7.48
C GLU A 49 8.79 3.26 -6.87
N PHE A 50 8.09 2.90 -5.79
CA PHE A 50 7.24 3.84 -5.07
C PHE A 50 8.07 4.99 -4.46
N THR A 51 9.24 4.68 -3.90
CA THR A 51 10.13 5.70 -3.35
C THR A 51 10.60 6.67 -4.43
N ASP A 52 11.00 6.14 -5.61
CA ASP A 52 11.45 6.97 -6.73
C ASP A 52 10.34 7.90 -7.25
N LYS A 53 9.10 7.45 -7.22
CA LYS A 53 7.95 8.22 -7.69
C LYS A 53 7.26 9.03 -6.58
N LEU A 54 7.70 8.89 -5.33
CA LEU A 54 7.05 9.54 -4.19
C LEU A 54 6.88 11.05 -4.38
N PRO A 55 7.89 11.81 -4.85
CA PRO A 55 7.71 13.24 -5.08
C PRO A 55 6.56 13.56 -6.04
N GLN A 56 6.36 12.72 -7.06
CA GLN A 56 5.25 12.91 -8.00
C GLN A 56 3.89 12.61 -7.35
N PHE A 57 3.82 11.59 -6.48
CA PHE A 57 2.61 11.32 -5.70
C PHE A 57 2.31 12.47 -4.75
N GLN A 58 3.32 12.94 -4.03
CA GLN A 58 3.15 14.05 -3.07
C GLN A 58 2.71 15.35 -3.75
N ALA A 59 3.19 15.62 -4.97
CA ALA A 59 2.76 16.75 -5.76
C ALA A 59 1.26 16.68 -6.11
N LEU A 60 0.68 15.48 -6.06
CA LEU A 60 -0.74 15.22 -6.30
C LEU A 60 -1.51 15.03 -4.98
N ASN A 61 -1.00 15.54 -3.88
CA ASN A 61 -1.60 15.39 -2.54
C ASN A 61 -1.87 13.93 -2.18
N THR A 62 -0.92 13.05 -2.51
CA THR A 62 -1.05 11.60 -2.34
C THR A 62 0.09 11.06 -1.49
N GLN A 63 -0.24 10.24 -0.50
CA GLN A 63 0.72 9.50 0.31
C GLN A 63 0.76 8.04 -0.13
N VAL A 64 1.89 7.38 0.12
CA VAL A 64 2.08 5.96 -0.20
C VAL A 64 2.44 5.22 1.08
N VAL A 65 1.66 4.19 1.39
CA VAL A 65 1.83 3.36 2.59
C VAL A 65 1.83 1.89 2.18
N GLY A 66 2.87 1.17 2.59
CA GLY A 66 2.94 -0.28 2.42
C GLY A 66 2.69 -1.00 3.74
N ILE A 67 2.02 -2.12 3.68
CA ILE A 67 1.72 -2.97 4.85
C ILE A 67 2.13 -4.40 4.56
N SER A 68 2.84 -5.01 5.51
CA SER A 68 3.16 -6.45 5.47
C SER A 68 3.13 -7.03 6.89
N PRO A 69 3.13 -8.37 7.02
CA PRO A 69 3.20 -9.02 8.33
C PRO A 69 4.56 -8.90 9.03
N ASP A 70 5.57 -8.34 8.35
CA ASP A 70 6.91 -8.20 8.91
C ASP A 70 6.92 -7.33 10.18
N SER A 71 7.91 -7.55 11.03
CA SER A 71 8.10 -6.79 12.26
C SER A 71 8.60 -5.37 11.99
N ILE A 72 8.46 -4.51 12.99
CA ILE A 72 9.00 -3.15 12.97
C ILE A 72 10.51 -3.18 12.71
N ALA A 73 11.23 -4.11 13.34
CA ALA A 73 12.68 -4.25 13.15
C ALA A 73 13.03 -4.64 11.71
N SER A 74 12.26 -5.55 11.10
CA SER A 74 12.43 -5.93 9.71
C SER A 74 12.23 -4.74 8.77
N HIS A 75 11.15 -3.97 8.97
CA HIS A 75 10.87 -2.77 8.19
C HIS A 75 12.01 -1.74 8.31
N GLY A 76 12.54 -1.55 9.51
CA GLY A 76 13.67 -0.63 9.72
C GLY A 76 14.89 -1.03 8.91
N LYS A 77 15.25 -2.31 8.91
CA LYS A 77 16.38 -2.82 8.13
C LYS A 77 16.13 -2.68 6.62
N PHE A 78 14.93 -2.98 6.18
CA PHE A 78 14.53 -2.89 4.78
C PHE A 78 14.60 -1.44 4.27
N ILE A 79 14.05 -0.50 5.04
CA ILE A 79 14.09 0.93 4.74
C ILE A 79 15.52 1.42 4.66
N ASP A 80 16.36 1.09 5.65
CA ASP A 80 17.76 1.55 5.69
C ASP A 80 18.59 0.97 4.56
N LYS A 81 18.37 -0.30 4.24
CA LYS A 81 19.14 -0.98 3.17
C LYS A 81 18.89 -0.36 1.79
N HIS A 82 17.67 0.07 1.52
CA HIS A 82 17.27 0.55 0.20
C HIS A 82 16.93 2.04 0.17
N ASN A 83 17.17 2.76 1.26
CA ASN A 83 16.87 4.20 1.37
C ASN A 83 15.42 4.52 1.01
N LEU A 84 14.48 3.73 1.53
CA LEU A 84 13.07 3.91 1.25
C LEU A 84 12.53 5.14 1.95
N GLU A 85 11.67 5.89 1.27
CA GLU A 85 11.05 7.10 1.83
C GLU A 85 9.54 6.96 2.03
N ILE A 86 8.96 5.86 1.58
CA ILE A 86 7.55 5.55 1.82
C ILE A 86 7.36 5.07 3.25
N ILE A 87 6.11 5.15 3.73
CA ILE A 87 5.74 4.65 5.05
C ILE A 87 5.50 3.14 4.96
N LEU A 88 6.12 2.37 5.85
CA LEU A 88 5.88 0.94 5.98
C LEU A 88 5.30 0.65 7.37
N LEU A 89 4.18 -0.08 7.42
CA LEU A 89 3.48 -0.42 8.63
C LEU A 89 3.50 -1.93 8.87
N SER A 90 3.62 -2.31 10.14
CA SER A 90 3.68 -3.70 10.56
C SER A 90 2.29 -4.21 10.93
N ASP A 91 1.89 -5.34 10.33
CA ASP A 91 0.63 -6.03 10.59
C ASP A 91 0.94 -7.51 10.92
N PRO A 92 1.63 -7.79 12.05
CA PRO A 92 2.18 -9.12 12.32
C PRO A 92 1.11 -10.20 12.46
N GLU A 93 -0.09 -9.84 12.86
CA GLU A 93 -1.21 -10.78 12.98
C GLU A 93 -2.13 -10.77 11.77
N HIS A 94 -1.73 -10.08 10.69
CA HIS A 94 -2.45 -9.96 9.41
C HIS A 94 -3.92 -9.53 9.56
N GLN A 95 -4.26 -8.83 10.63
CA GLN A 95 -5.63 -8.37 10.85
C GLN A 95 -6.05 -7.32 9.79
N ILE A 96 -5.17 -6.38 9.47
CA ILE A 96 -5.46 -5.38 8.44
C ILE A 96 -5.59 -6.05 7.08
N ALA A 97 -4.71 -7.01 6.79
CA ALA A 97 -4.77 -7.78 5.56
C ALA A 97 -6.10 -8.55 5.43
N GLU A 98 -6.58 -9.11 6.54
CA GLU A 98 -7.89 -9.80 6.57
C GLU A 98 -9.03 -8.81 6.31
N ASP A 99 -9.01 -7.65 6.96
CA ASP A 99 -10.04 -6.63 6.80
C ASP A 99 -10.14 -6.12 5.36
N TYR A 100 -9.00 -6.06 4.65
CA TYR A 100 -8.96 -5.64 3.24
C TYR A 100 -9.13 -6.80 2.26
N GLY A 101 -9.31 -8.03 2.75
CA GLY A 101 -9.56 -9.20 1.91
C GLY A 101 -8.35 -9.71 1.15
N VAL A 102 -7.13 -9.34 1.56
CA VAL A 102 -5.89 -9.72 0.86
C VAL A 102 -5.13 -10.86 1.54
N TRP A 103 -5.59 -11.34 2.68
CA TRP A 103 -5.05 -12.53 3.35
C TRP A 103 -5.83 -13.73 2.81
N GLN A 104 -5.20 -14.51 1.94
CA GLN A 104 -5.89 -15.55 1.17
C GLN A 104 -5.07 -16.82 1.08
N LEU A 105 -5.74 -17.92 0.75
CA LEU A 105 -5.08 -19.18 0.46
C LEU A 105 -4.28 -19.06 -0.83
N LYS A 106 -2.99 -19.38 -0.76
CA LYS A 106 -2.07 -19.37 -1.89
C LYS A 106 -1.57 -20.79 -2.15
N LYS A 107 -1.23 -21.08 -3.39
CA LYS A 107 -0.64 -22.35 -3.80
C LYS A 107 0.73 -22.10 -4.42
N PHE A 108 1.72 -22.84 -3.95
CA PHE A 108 3.07 -22.77 -4.49
C PHE A 108 3.73 -24.14 -4.44
N MET A 109 4.14 -24.65 -5.59
CA MET A 109 4.81 -25.95 -5.73
C MET A 109 4.04 -27.10 -5.04
N GLY A 110 2.72 -27.13 -5.22
CA GLY A 110 1.87 -28.18 -4.67
C GLY A 110 1.50 -28.00 -3.21
N LYS A 111 1.99 -26.95 -2.56
CA LYS A 111 1.66 -26.64 -1.15
C LYS A 111 0.65 -25.49 -1.08
N GLU A 112 -0.28 -25.61 -0.16
CA GLU A 112 -1.25 -24.56 0.15
C GLU A 112 -0.86 -23.87 1.44
N TYR A 113 -0.95 -22.54 1.48
CA TYR A 113 -0.67 -21.75 2.67
C TYR A 113 -1.43 -20.43 2.62
N MET A 114 -1.73 -19.87 3.79
CA MET A 114 -2.32 -18.53 3.87
C MET A 114 -1.22 -17.49 3.71
N GLY A 115 -1.50 -16.45 2.95
CA GLY A 115 -0.53 -15.39 2.74
C GLY A 115 -1.14 -14.15 2.11
N ILE A 116 -0.31 -13.12 1.95
CA ILE A 116 -0.72 -11.86 1.33
C ILE A 116 -0.78 -12.03 -0.19
N VAL A 117 -1.93 -11.73 -0.75
CA VAL A 117 -2.06 -11.53 -2.20
C VAL A 117 -1.72 -10.07 -2.47
N ARG A 118 -0.60 -9.83 -3.18
CA ARG A 118 -0.13 -8.48 -3.48
C ARG A 118 -1.24 -7.65 -4.09
N SER A 119 -1.63 -6.56 -3.42
CA SER A 119 -2.77 -5.75 -3.80
C SER A 119 -2.50 -4.28 -3.49
N THR A 120 -3.08 -3.40 -4.28
CA THR A 120 -2.98 -1.95 -4.07
C THR A 120 -4.38 -1.35 -4.07
N PHE A 121 -4.64 -0.46 -3.12
CA PHE A 121 -5.91 0.26 -2.99
C PHE A 121 -5.63 1.75 -3.13
N LEU A 122 -6.38 2.42 -3.99
CA LEU A 122 -6.35 3.87 -4.07
C LEU A 122 -7.57 4.41 -3.34
N ILE A 123 -7.32 5.19 -2.30
CA ILE A 123 -8.33 5.71 -1.38
C ILE A 123 -8.39 7.23 -1.55
N ASP A 124 -9.60 7.76 -1.74
CA ASP A 124 -9.78 9.19 -1.96
C ASP A 124 -9.72 9.99 -0.64
N PRO A 125 -9.69 11.33 -0.71
CA PRO A 125 -9.60 12.15 0.51
C PRO A 125 -10.76 12.00 1.50
N THR A 126 -11.88 11.39 1.10
CA THR A 126 -13.01 11.12 2.01
C THR A 126 -12.92 9.74 2.66
N GLY A 127 -11.96 8.90 2.24
CA GLY A 127 -11.78 7.54 2.75
C GLY A 127 -12.45 6.46 1.93
N LYS A 128 -12.96 6.77 0.74
CA LYS A 128 -13.57 5.78 -0.14
C LYS A 128 -12.54 5.17 -1.09
N ILE A 129 -12.67 3.87 -1.33
CA ILE A 129 -11.84 3.15 -2.29
C ILE A 129 -12.29 3.52 -3.70
N THR A 130 -11.39 4.06 -4.52
CA THR A 130 -11.68 4.46 -5.89
C THR A 130 -11.16 3.46 -6.92
N GLN A 131 -10.10 2.75 -6.61
CA GLN A 131 -9.53 1.73 -7.50
C GLN A 131 -8.82 0.65 -6.70
N ILE A 132 -8.88 -0.59 -7.19
CA ILE A 132 -8.24 -1.76 -6.58
C ILE A 132 -7.46 -2.49 -7.66
N TRP A 133 -6.20 -2.80 -7.35
CA TRP A 133 -5.37 -3.71 -8.15
C TRP A 133 -5.16 -4.97 -7.32
N SER A 134 -5.69 -6.10 -7.77
CA SER A 134 -5.55 -7.38 -7.08
C SER A 134 -4.54 -8.26 -7.80
N ASN A 135 -3.88 -9.15 -7.06
CA ASN A 135 -2.91 -10.10 -7.62
C ASN A 135 -1.88 -9.39 -8.50
N VAL A 136 -1.28 -8.35 -7.95
CA VAL A 136 -0.41 -7.42 -8.66
C VAL A 136 0.88 -8.10 -9.13
N ARG A 137 1.25 -7.81 -10.38
CA ARG A 137 2.58 -8.06 -10.92
C ARG A 137 3.34 -6.75 -10.84
N VAL A 138 4.56 -6.78 -10.32
CA VAL A 138 5.30 -5.56 -10.00
C VAL A 138 5.68 -4.75 -11.23
N LYS A 139 5.97 -5.41 -12.35
CA LYS A 139 6.38 -4.72 -13.58
C LYS A 139 5.34 -3.69 -14.03
N ASN A 140 5.75 -2.45 -14.17
CA ASN A 140 4.92 -1.32 -14.61
C ASN A 140 3.76 -0.99 -13.67
N HIS A 141 3.68 -1.61 -12.49
CA HIS A 141 2.56 -1.39 -11.58
C HIS A 141 2.57 0.00 -10.96
N VAL A 142 3.72 0.44 -10.46
CA VAL A 142 3.83 1.77 -9.82
C VAL A 142 3.47 2.89 -10.80
N ASP A 143 3.93 2.76 -12.05
CA ASP A 143 3.56 3.73 -13.10
C ASP A 143 2.06 3.73 -13.36
N ALA A 144 1.42 2.55 -13.38
CA ALA A 144 -0.03 2.45 -13.56
C ALA A 144 -0.79 3.11 -12.40
N VAL A 145 -0.32 2.93 -11.18
CA VAL A 145 -0.91 3.58 -9.99
C VAL A 145 -0.76 5.10 -10.09
N LEU A 146 0.42 5.58 -10.44
CA LEU A 146 0.67 7.01 -10.58
C LEU A 146 -0.23 7.62 -11.67
N ASP A 147 -0.36 6.94 -12.82
CA ASP A 147 -1.24 7.40 -13.91
C ASP A 147 -2.69 7.48 -13.44
N ALA A 148 -3.15 6.50 -12.67
CA ALA A 148 -4.51 6.51 -12.12
C ALA A 148 -4.73 7.70 -11.18
N VAL A 149 -3.75 8.00 -10.31
CA VAL A 149 -3.81 9.16 -9.42
C VAL A 149 -3.86 10.45 -10.21
N LYS A 150 -3.01 10.59 -11.24
CA LYS A 150 -3.02 11.78 -12.12
C LYS A 150 -4.39 11.99 -12.74
N GLN A 151 -4.98 10.93 -13.29
CA GLN A 151 -6.28 11.01 -13.96
C GLN A 151 -7.39 11.40 -12.97
N LEU A 152 -7.42 10.78 -11.80
CA LEU A 152 -8.47 11.04 -10.81
C LEU A 152 -8.34 12.43 -10.17
N THR A 153 -7.13 12.93 -9.97
CA THR A 153 -6.93 14.28 -9.43
C THR A 153 -7.30 15.34 -10.44
N VAL A 154 -7.03 15.12 -11.73
CA VAL A 154 -7.48 16.03 -12.80
C VAL A 154 -9.00 16.05 -12.88
N ASP A 155 -9.64 14.88 -12.86
CA ASP A 155 -11.10 14.77 -12.91
C ASP A 155 -11.74 15.46 -11.69
N SER A 156 -11.14 15.33 -10.51
CA SER A 156 -11.61 16.00 -9.29
C SER A 156 -11.52 17.53 -9.41
N GLU A 157 -10.43 18.06 -9.98
CA GLU A 157 -10.26 19.48 -10.20
C GLU A 157 -11.27 20.02 -11.22
N LEU A 158 -11.59 19.24 -12.25
CA LEU A 158 -12.56 19.65 -13.27
C LEU A 158 -14.00 19.61 -12.78
N SER A 159 -14.26 19.01 -11.62
CA SER A 159 -15.60 18.92 -11.02
C SER A 159 -16.06 20.20 -10.32
N TYR A 160 -15.19 21.17 -10.18
CA TYR A 160 -15.49 22.46 -9.50
C TYR A 160 -15.92 23.53 -10.47
#